data_6a813680f4ddc57b1f5bb980eace1488
#
_entry.id   6a813680f4ddc57b1f5bb980eace1488
#
_cell.length_a   1.000
_cell.length_b   1.000
_cell.length_c   1.000
_cell.angle_alpha   90.00
_cell.angle_beta   90.00
_cell.angle_gamma   90.00
#
_symmetry.space_group_name_H-M   'P 1'
#
loop_
_entity.id
_entity.type
_entity.pdbx_description
1 polymer ?
#
loop_
_entity_poly.entity_id
_entity_poly.type
_entity_poly.pdbx_seq_one_letter_code
_entity_poly.pdbx_strand_id
1 'polypeptide(L)'
;MRAVARARFVRVSARKAGLVLRQIRGKPVAEALATLQFTPRAAARLVEKVLRSAVANAEHNHQVRNLDDLRVVQATADGGPSLKRVQPRAMGRAFFIRRRTSHLTVAVSDEVDGARRREPPGGERERTGRRAGRNRPVSD
;
A
#
# COMPACT_ATOMS: atom_id res chain seq x y z
N MET A 1 13.91 2.03 12.34
CA MET A 1 12.90 2.76 13.15
C MET A 1 11.63 2.94 12.35
N ARG A 2 10.45 3.09 12.98
CA ARG A 2 9.16 3.22 12.29
C ARG A 2 8.33 4.36 12.88
N ALA A 3 8.02 5.37 12.08
CA ALA A 3 7.13 6.46 12.44
C ALA A 3 5.78 6.30 11.72
N VAL A 4 4.70 6.55 12.42
CA VAL A 4 3.34 6.36 11.92
C VAL A 4 2.54 7.65 12.05
N ALA A 5 1.79 7.99 11.02
CA ALA A 5 0.76 9.02 11.07
C ALA A 5 -0.60 8.44 10.65
N ARG A 6 -1.64 8.89 11.33
CA ARG A 6 -3.02 8.46 11.08
C ARG A 6 -3.93 9.66 10.93
N ALA A 7 -4.73 9.66 9.88
CA ALA A 7 -5.84 10.59 9.73
C ALA A 7 -7.15 9.84 9.79
N ARG A 8 -7.98 10.13 10.79
CA ARG A 8 -9.28 9.47 10.98
C ARG A 8 -10.40 10.33 10.43
N PHE A 9 -11.48 9.68 10.00
CA PHE A 9 -12.70 10.32 9.50
C PHE A 9 -12.46 11.26 8.32
N VAL A 10 -11.56 10.88 7.43
CA VAL A 10 -11.30 11.65 6.22
C VAL A 10 -12.45 11.47 5.23
N ARG A 11 -12.97 12.57 4.69
CA ARG A 11 -14.13 12.57 3.78
C ARG A 11 -13.74 12.17 2.36
N VAL A 12 -13.22 10.95 2.23
CA VAL A 12 -12.88 10.31 0.96
C VAL A 12 -13.20 8.82 1.11
N SER A 13 -13.61 8.18 0.05
CA SER A 13 -13.84 6.73 0.12
C SER A 13 -12.51 5.99 0.19
N ALA A 14 -12.44 4.93 1.00
CA ALA A 14 -11.24 4.10 1.14
C ALA A 14 -10.75 3.55 -0.21
N ARG A 15 -11.65 3.27 -1.13
CA ARG A 15 -11.33 2.77 -2.45
C ARG A 15 -10.57 3.79 -3.30
N LYS A 16 -11.00 5.05 -3.29
CA LYS A 16 -10.34 6.15 -4.01
C LYS A 16 -8.99 6.48 -3.39
N ALA A 17 -8.92 6.52 -2.05
CA ALA A 17 -7.66 6.73 -1.34
C ALA A 17 -6.68 5.58 -1.57
N GLY A 18 -7.16 4.34 -1.59
CA GLY A 18 -6.34 3.16 -1.83
C GLY A 18 -5.62 3.17 -3.18
N LEU A 19 -6.25 3.73 -4.22
CA LEU A 19 -5.60 3.88 -5.53
C LEU A 19 -4.37 4.78 -5.48
N VAL A 20 -4.44 5.88 -4.71
CA VAL A 20 -3.32 6.80 -4.53
C VAL A 20 -2.25 6.17 -3.63
N LEU A 21 -2.65 5.53 -2.54
CA LEU A 21 -1.72 4.88 -1.61
C LEU A 21 -0.89 3.77 -2.26
N ARG A 22 -1.46 3.05 -3.23
CA ARG A 22 -0.71 2.03 -3.99
C ARG A 22 0.48 2.61 -4.76
N GLN A 23 0.36 3.86 -5.22
CA GLN A 23 1.41 4.51 -6.01
C GLN A 23 2.63 4.91 -5.18
N ILE A 24 2.45 5.15 -3.88
CA ILE A 24 3.52 5.60 -2.99
C ILE A 24 4.13 4.50 -2.12
N ARG A 25 3.46 3.36 -2.05
CA ARG A 25 3.91 2.24 -1.20
C ARG A 25 5.27 1.71 -1.65
N GLY A 26 6.22 1.58 -0.71
CA GLY A 26 7.58 1.10 -0.97
C GLY A 26 8.54 2.12 -1.58
N LYS A 27 8.07 3.33 -1.91
CA LYS A 27 8.90 4.38 -2.48
C LYS A 27 9.65 5.19 -1.42
N PRO A 28 10.81 5.78 -1.79
CA PRO A 28 11.44 6.81 -0.97
C PRO A 28 10.47 7.97 -0.74
N VAL A 29 10.54 8.61 0.43
CA VAL A 29 9.61 9.70 0.79
C VAL A 29 9.66 10.86 -0.20
N ALA A 30 10.85 11.25 -0.66
CA ALA A 30 11.01 12.34 -1.63
C ALA A 30 10.26 12.04 -2.94
N GLU A 31 10.41 10.83 -3.48
CA GLU A 31 9.70 10.39 -4.69
C GLU A 31 8.20 10.28 -4.46
N ALA A 32 7.79 9.77 -3.29
CA ALA A 32 6.38 9.66 -2.93
C ALA A 32 5.70 11.04 -2.88
N LEU A 33 6.33 12.04 -2.28
CA LEU A 33 5.82 13.42 -2.25
C LEU A 33 5.72 14.01 -3.65
N ALA A 34 6.73 13.86 -4.49
CA ALA A 34 6.69 14.31 -5.88
C ALA A 34 5.54 13.63 -6.65
N THR A 35 5.39 12.32 -6.51
CA THR A 35 4.28 11.56 -7.14
C THR A 35 2.91 12.10 -6.71
N LEU A 36 2.73 12.42 -5.42
CA LEU A 36 1.47 12.94 -4.90
C LEU A 36 1.15 14.35 -5.41
N GLN A 37 2.16 15.22 -5.54
CA GLN A 37 1.99 16.57 -6.06
C GLN A 37 1.50 16.58 -7.51
N PHE A 38 2.01 15.67 -8.34
CA PHE A 38 1.63 15.57 -9.75
C PHE A 38 0.38 14.72 -10.00
N THR A 39 -0.13 14.02 -9.00
CA THR A 39 -1.33 13.19 -9.14
C THR A 39 -2.60 14.04 -9.14
N PRO A 40 -3.37 14.11 -10.24
CA PRO A 40 -4.56 14.94 -10.33
C PRO A 40 -5.78 14.28 -9.66
N ARG A 41 -5.66 13.93 -8.39
CA ARG A 41 -6.73 13.31 -7.60
C ARG A 41 -6.90 14.04 -6.28
N ALA A 42 -8.15 14.28 -5.88
CA ALA A 42 -8.46 14.95 -4.60
C ALA A 42 -7.88 14.19 -3.40
N ALA A 43 -7.86 12.85 -3.44
CA ALA A 43 -7.28 12.03 -2.40
C ALA A 43 -5.76 12.23 -2.23
N ALA A 44 -5.05 12.62 -3.30
CA ALA A 44 -3.60 12.82 -3.25
C ALA A 44 -3.19 13.92 -2.26
N ARG A 45 -3.92 15.02 -2.21
CA ARG A 45 -3.67 16.12 -1.26
C ARG A 45 -3.86 15.69 0.20
N LEU A 46 -4.84 14.83 0.46
CA LEU A 46 -5.11 14.31 1.79
C LEU A 46 -4.01 13.34 2.22
N VAL A 47 -3.60 12.45 1.32
CA VAL A 47 -2.52 11.49 1.56
C VAL A 47 -1.19 12.21 1.75
N GLU A 48 -0.92 13.26 0.98
CA GLU A 48 0.28 14.10 1.12
C GLU A 48 0.40 14.69 2.52
N LYS A 49 -0.69 15.24 3.07
CA LYS A 49 -0.72 15.77 4.44
C LYS A 49 -0.39 14.70 5.47
N VAL A 50 -0.94 13.50 5.32
CA VAL A 50 -0.66 12.38 6.22
C VAL A 50 0.79 11.94 6.11
N LEU A 51 1.33 11.88 4.89
CA LEU A 51 2.73 11.53 4.67
C LEU A 51 3.68 12.57 5.28
N ARG A 52 3.42 13.86 5.10
CA ARG A 52 4.20 14.93 5.75
C ARG A 52 4.16 14.82 7.27
N SER A 53 2.99 14.50 7.84
CA SER A 53 2.87 14.25 9.27
C SER A 53 3.70 13.04 9.73
N ALA A 54 3.75 11.96 8.94
CA ALA A 54 4.57 10.80 9.25
C ALA A 54 6.08 11.13 9.24
N VAL A 55 6.51 11.96 8.28
CA VAL A 55 7.89 12.45 8.19
C VAL A 55 8.23 13.33 9.39
N ALA A 56 7.37 14.27 9.74
CA ALA A 56 7.56 15.12 10.92
C ALA A 56 7.63 14.30 12.22
N ASN A 57 6.81 13.25 12.34
CA ASN A 57 6.89 12.32 13.48
C ASN A 57 8.23 11.54 13.50
N ALA A 58 8.77 11.19 12.34
CA ALA A 58 10.09 10.57 12.26
C ALA A 58 11.20 11.52 12.70
N GLU A 59 11.13 12.76 12.27
CA GLU A 59 12.10 13.80 12.59
C GLU A 59 12.07 14.16 14.09
N HIS A 60 10.90 14.50 14.62
CA HIS A 60 10.78 14.99 15.99
C HIS A 60 10.80 13.90 17.06
N ASN A 61 10.11 12.78 16.84
CA ASN A 61 9.99 11.74 17.85
C ASN A 61 11.15 10.74 17.82
N HIS A 62 11.75 10.53 16.66
CA HIS A 62 12.81 9.53 16.47
C HIS A 62 14.15 10.15 16.08
N GLN A 63 14.23 11.48 15.99
CA GLN A 63 15.45 12.25 15.71
C GLN A 63 16.20 11.77 14.46
N VAL A 64 15.46 11.38 13.42
CA VAL A 64 16.04 10.98 12.14
C VAL A 64 16.64 12.22 11.46
N ARG A 65 17.93 12.19 11.21
CA ARG A 65 18.65 13.30 10.58
C ARG A 65 18.52 13.28 9.04
N ASN A 66 18.50 12.10 8.45
CA ASN A 66 18.45 11.91 7.00
C ASN A 66 17.05 11.55 6.55
N LEU A 67 16.31 12.52 6.07
CA LEU A 67 14.95 12.30 5.54
C LEU A 67 14.97 11.54 4.21
N ASP A 68 16.10 11.57 3.48
CA ASP A 68 16.24 10.90 2.19
C ASP A 68 16.27 9.36 2.33
N ASP A 69 16.67 8.85 3.49
CA ASP A 69 16.71 7.41 3.77
C ASP A 69 15.34 6.84 4.12
N LEU A 70 14.35 7.72 4.37
CA LEU A 70 13.01 7.30 4.74
C LEU A 70 12.24 6.72 3.55
N ARG A 71 11.60 5.58 3.78
CA ARG A 71 10.72 4.91 2.82
C ARG A 71 9.32 4.68 3.38
N VAL A 72 8.34 4.69 2.51
CA VAL A 72 6.95 4.36 2.86
C VAL A 72 6.81 2.85 2.98
N VAL A 73 6.78 2.35 4.20
CA VAL A 73 6.67 0.90 4.49
C VAL A 73 5.22 0.44 4.43
N GLN A 74 4.34 1.24 5.00
CA GLN A 74 2.91 0.90 5.04
C GLN A 74 2.08 2.12 4.64
N ALA A 75 1.11 1.89 3.78
CA ALA A 75 0.12 2.88 3.39
C ALA A 75 -1.23 2.18 3.22
N THR A 76 -2.16 2.41 4.14
CA THR A 76 -3.48 1.76 4.16
C THR A 76 -4.61 2.78 4.25
N ALA A 77 -5.74 2.41 3.68
CA ALA A 77 -6.99 3.15 3.79
C ALA A 77 -8.08 2.19 4.25
N ASP A 78 -8.57 2.40 5.45
CA ASP A 78 -9.60 1.58 6.07
C ASP A 78 -10.95 2.28 5.98
N GLY A 79 -12.03 1.52 5.90
CA GLY A 79 -13.39 2.07 5.86
C GLY A 79 -13.76 2.71 7.19
N GLY A 80 -14.29 3.92 7.10
CA GLY A 80 -14.87 4.63 8.25
C GLY A 80 -16.40 4.61 8.20
N PRO A 81 -17.07 5.34 9.12
CA PRO A 81 -18.52 5.47 9.14
C PRO A 81 -19.04 6.14 7.86
N SER A 82 -20.19 5.74 7.41
CA SER A 82 -20.85 6.30 6.23
C SER A 82 -22.03 7.16 6.64
N LEU A 83 -22.15 8.33 6.04
CA LEU A 83 -23.30 9.22 6.21
C LEU A 83 -24.35 8.90 5.14
N LYS A 84 -25.52 8.53 5.57
CA LYS A 84 -26.65 8.30 4.65
C LYS A 84 -27.32 9.63 4.30
N ARG A 85 -27.55 9.86 3.01
CA ARG A 85 -28.27 11.01 2.49
C ARG A 85 -29.37 10.57 1.55
N VAL A 86 -30.48 11.28 1.56
CA VAL A 86 -31.60 11.01 0.68
C VAL A 86 -31.42 11.81 -0.60
N GLN A 87 -31.58 11.18 -1.74
CA GLN A 87 -31.63 11.81 -3.05
C GLN A 87 -33.02 11.61 -3.65
N PRO A 88 -33.78 12.69 -3.87
CA PRO A 88 -35.10 12.58 -4.56
C PRO A 88 -34.90 12.12 -6.01
N ARG A 89 -35.79 11.26 -6.46
CA ARG A 89 -35.85 10.74 -7.82
C ARG A 89 -37.24 10.93 -8.38
N ALA A 90 -37.42 10.64 -9.68
CA ALA A 90 -38.68 10.70 -10.38
C ALA A 90 -39.76 9.81 -9.74
N MET A 91 -41.02 10.16 -9.93
CA MET A 91 -42.19 9.42 -9.44
C MET A 91 -42.30 9.29 -7.91
N GLY A 92 -41.86 10.33 -7.17
CA GLY A 92 -41.94 10.33 -5.71
C GLY A 92 -41.01 9.34 -5.01
N ARG A 93 -40.09 8.73 -5.74
CA ARG A 93 -39.09 7.80 -5.19
C ARG A 93 -37.96 8.56 -4.51
N ALA A 94 -37.41 7.99 -3.46
CA ALA A 94 -36.21 8.46 -2.79
C ALA A 94 -35.15 7.35 -2.77
N PHE A 95 -33.93 7.69 -3.18
CA PHE A 95 -32.79 6.81 -3.11
C PHE A 95 -31.80 7.31 -2.05
N PHE A 96 -31.07 6.39 -1.45
CA PHE A 96 -30.07 6.72 -0.45
C PHE A 96 -28.67 6.78 -1.07
N ILE A 97 -27.97 7.86 -0.76
CA ILE A 97 -26.53 8.01 -1.08
C ILE A 97 -25.74 7.77 0.18
N ARG A 98 -24.66 7.00 0.07
CA ARG A 98 -23.69 6.80 1.15
C ARG A 98 -22.51 7.73 0.93
N ARG A 99 -22.32 8.72 1.79
CA ARG A 99 -21.13 9.54 1.86
C ARG A 99 -20.13 8.82 2.77
N ARG A 100 -19.19 8.12 2.16
CA ARG A 100 -18.23 7.29 2.87
C ARG A 100 -17.09 8.12 3.44
N THR A 101 -16.58 7.73 4.58
CA THR A 101 -15.34 8.23 5.16
C THR A 101 -14.31 7.13 5.22
N SER A 102 -13.05 7.48 5.42
CA SER A 102 -11.96 6.52 5.56
C SER A 102 -10.96 6.95 6.62
N HIS A 103 -10.21 5.99 7.10
CA HIS A 103 -9.07 6.20 8.00
C HIS A 103 -7.81 5.91 7.23
N LEU A 104 -6.93 6.90 7.12
CA LEU A 104 -5.66 6.77 6.41
C LEU A 104 -4.55 6.52 7.42
N THR A 105 -3.73 5.51 7.17
CA THR A 105 -2.54 5.23 7.97
C THR A 105 -1.34 5.14 7.05
N VAL A 106 -0.32 5.95 7.34
CA VAL A 106 0.96 5.92 6.63
C VAL A 106 2.07 5.71 7.65
N ALA A 107 2.94 4.76 7.39
CA ALA A 107 4.13 4.50 8.16
C ALA A 107 5.36 4.64 7.29
N VAL A 108 6.36 5.35 7.81
CA VAL A 108 7.68 5.52 7.20
C VAL A 108 8.75 4.87 8.07
N SER A 109 9.77 4.34 7.46
CA SER A 109 10.91 3.72 8.15
C SER A 109 12.19 4.05 7.41
N ASP A 110 13.28 4.19 8.18
CA ASP A 110 14.65 4.29 7.68
C ASP A 110 15.25 2.90 7.38
N GLU A 111 14.80 1.90 8.13
CA GLU A 111 15.13 0.53 7.81
C GLU A 111 14.28 0.10 6.62
N VAL A 112 14.93 -0.38 5.59
CA VAL A 112 14.28 -1.26 4.64
C VAL A 112 13.93 -2.49 5.48
N ASP A 113 12.71 -2.49 6.05
CA ASP A 113 12.15 -3.74 6.58
C ASP A 113 12.42 -4.75 5.49
N GLY A 114 13.37 -5.65 5.80
CA GLY A 114 13.80 -6.63 4.83
C GLY A 114 12.53 -7.18 4.24
N ALA A 115 12.18 -6.66 3.09
CA ALA A 115 11.17 -7.30 2.30
C ALA A 115 11.61 -8.74 2.43
N ARG A 116 10.86 -9.53 3.18
CA ARG A 116 10.91 -10.96 3.00
C ARG A 116 10.77 -11.09 1.50
N ARG A 117 11.93 -11.08 0.83
CA ARG A 117 12.03 -11.69 -0.46
C ARG A 117 11.39 -13.04 -0.16
N ARG A 118 10.15 -13.17 -0.53
CA ARG A 118 9.63 -14.48 -0.87
C ARG A 118 10.58 -14.88 -1.98
N GLU A 119 11.66 -15.52 -1.58
CA GLU A 119 12.41 -16.34 -2.51
C GLU A 119 11.33 -17.14 -3.19
N PRO A 120 11.21 -17.06 -4.50
CA PRO A 120 10.37 -18.00 -5.21
C PRO A 120 10.85 -19.36 -4.71
N PRO A 121 9.96 -20.27 -4.32
CA PRO A 121 10.40 -21.59 -3.89
C PRO A 121 11.27 -22.14 -5.02
N GLY A 122 12.58 -22.14 -4.76
CA GLY A 122 13.61 -22.64 -5.65
C GLY A 122 13.38 -24.12 -5.81
N GLY A 123 12.53 -24.45 -6.74
CA GLY A 123 12.29 -25.80 -7.19
C GLY A 123 13.17 -26.16 -8.36
N GLU A 124 14.45 -25.97 -8.23
CA GLU A 124 15.38 -26.78 -9.03
C GLU A 124 15.50 -28.14 -8.39
N ARG A 125 14.46 -28.93 -8.62
CA ARG A 125 14.63 -30.37 -8.55
C ARG A 125 15.43 -30.79 -9.77
N GLU A 126 16.73 -30.82 -9.59
CA GLU A 126 17.67 -31.53 -10.45
C GLU A 126 17.17 -32.99 -10.63
N ARG A 127 16.43 -33.17 -11.72
CA ARG A 127 16.07 -34.51 -12.18
C ARG A 127 17.33 -35.13 -12.77
N THR A 128 18.18 -35.66 -11.90
CA THR A 128 19.19 -36.61 -12.32
C THR A 128 18.47 -37.81 -12.92
N GLY A 129 18.40 -37.81 -14.23
CA GLY A 129 17.90 -38.93 -15.03
C GLY A 129 18.82 -40.15 -14.90
N ARG A 130 18.50 -41.04 -13.99
CA ARG A 130 19.01 -42.42 -14.07
C ARG A 130 18.22 -43.16 -15.15
N ARG A 131 18.70 -43.08 -16.37
CA ARG A 131 18.38 -44.06 -17.41
C ARG A 131 19.10 -45.38 -17.06
N ALA A 132 18.42 -46.28 -16.36
CA ALA A 132 18.82 -47.65 -16.26
C ALA A 132 18.55 -48.35 -17.62
N GLY A 133 19.63 -48.68 -18.31
CA GLY A 133 19.58 -49.51 -19.50
C GLY A 133 19.05 -50.89 -19.15
N ARG A 134 17.94 -51.30 -19.72
CA ARG A 134 17.53 -52.70 -19.79
C ARG A 134 18.17 -53.32 -21.04
N ASN A 135 19.26 -53.97 -20.77
CA ASN A 135 19.86 -54.91 -21.71
C ASN A 135 19.00 -56.21 -21.67
N ARG A 136 18.33 -56.52 -22.76
CA ARG A 136 17.71 -57.85 -22.97
C ARG A 136 18.66 -58.67 -23.80
N PRO A 137 19.10 -59.85 -23.33
CA PRO A 137 19.76 -60.82 -24.20
C PRO A 137 18.70 -61.51 -25.05
N VAL A 138 18.98 -61.55 -26.33
CA VAL A 138 18.29 -62.43 -27.31
C VAL A 138 18.88 -63.81 -27.14
N SER A 139 18.05 -64.82 -26.89
CA SER A 139 18.40 -66.25 -26.95
C SER A 139 17.71 -66.83 -28.15
N ASP A 140 18.44 -67.64 -28.81
CA ASP A 140 18.13 -68.47 -29.98
C ASP A 140 16.79 -69.24 -29.91
#